data_bdb645de5650b41df48717cae1a40632
#
_entry.id   bdb645de5650b41df48717cae1a40632
#
_cell.length_a   1.000
_cell.length_b   1.000
_cell.length_c   1.000
_cell.angle_alpha   90.00
_cell.angle_beta   90.00
_cell.angle_gamma   90.00
#
_symmetry.space_group_name_H-M   'P 1'
#
loop_
_entity.id
_entity.type
_entity.pdbx_description
1 polymer ?
#
loop_
_entity_poly.entity_id
_entity_poly.type
_entity_poly.pdbx_seq_one_letter_code
_entity_poly.pdbx_strand_id
1 'polypeptide(L)'
;MTKTITNQKVQLVKGSFTPSEATDVVLSLLDEKINFHKLQRLRWCEGHFGADTSYADQRIEELEAEKVIARKFIRQARRQGRCLKIKGILDITIDEA
;
A
#
# COMPACT_ATOMS: atom_id res chain seq x y z
N MET A 1 35.41 -2.68 -13.00
CA MET A 1 34.08 -2.36 -13.63
C MET A 1 33.02 -2.21 -12.59
N THR A 2 32.40 -1.05 -12.54
CA THR A 2 31.29 -0.81 -11.63
C THR A 2 30.01 -1.36 -12.25
N LYS A 3 29.37 -2.29 -11.56
CA LYS A 3 28.05 -2.76 -11.98
C LYS A 3 27.00 -1.70 -11.65
N THR A 4 26.24 -1.31 -12.65
CA THR A 4 25.09 -0.43 -12.43
C THR A 4 23.96 -1.25 -11.82
N ILE A 5 23.51 -0.85 -10.64
CA ILE A 5 22.37 -1.50 -10.00
C ILE A 5 21.10 -0.90 -10.60
N THR A 6 20.32 -1.72 -11.29
CA THR A 6 19.09 -1.29 -11.96
C THR A 6 17.83 -1.60 -11.18
N ASN A 7 17.93 -2.41 -10.15
CA ASN A 7 16.79 -2.71 -9.29
C ASN A 7 17.22 -2.87 -7.84
N GLN A 8 16.28 -2.66 -6.95
CA GLN A 8 16.47 -2.84 -5.52
C GLN A 8 15.19 -3.37 -4.91
N LYS A 9 15.34 -4.29 -3.97
CA LYS A 9 14.20 -4.81 -3.22
C LYS A 9 14.29 -4.32 -1.78
N VAL A 10 13.16 -3.85 -1.27
CA VAL A 10 13.05 -3.43 0.12
C VAL A 10 12.03 -4.32 0.80
N GLN A 11 12.46 -5.07 1.80
CA GLN A 11 11.56 -5.89 2.58
C GLN A 11 10.94 -5.03 3.68
N LEU A 12 9.67 -4.66 3.50
CA LEU A 12 8.95 -3.83 4.45
C LEU A 12 8.44 -4.62 5.65
N VAL A 13 7.93 -5.81 5.38
CA VAL A 13 7.27 -6.61 6.40
C VAL A 13 7.58 -8.08 6.14
N LYS A 14 7.93 -8.81 7.19
CA LYS A 14 8.04 -10.25 7.12
C LYS A 14 7.93 -10.84 8.53
N GLY A 15 6.99 -11.73 8.71
CA GLY A 15 6.87 -12.43 9.99
C GLY A 15 5.45 -12.85 10.29
N SER A 16 5.28 -13.33 11.50
CA SER A 16 3.98 -13.71 12.06
C SER A 16 3.50 -12.62 13.00
N PHE A 17 2.23 -12.28 12.90
CA PHE A 17 1.64 -11.17 13.66
C PHE A 17 0.34 -11.63 14.30
N THR A 18 0.07 -11.11 15.49
CA THR A 18 -1.25 -11.28 16.08
C THR A 18 -2.27 -10.52 15.22
N PRO A 19 -3.56 -10.83 15.33
CA PRO A 19 -4.57 -10.05 14.58
C PRO A 19 -4.52 -8.56 14.83
N SER A 20 -4.23 -8.12 16.05
CA SER A 20 -4.10 -6.69 16.36
C SER A 20 -2.89 -6.08 15.67
N GLU A 21 -1.74 -6.75 15.74
CA GLU A 21 -0.53 -6.30 15.05
C GLU A 21 -0.73 -6.28 13.54
N ALA A 22 -1.36 -7.33 12.99
CA ALA A 22 -1.64 -7.42 11.56
C ALA A 22 -2.52 -6.26 11.09
N THR A 23 -3.54 -5.92 11.88
CA THR A 23 -4.40 -4.78 11.58
C THR A 23 -3.58 -3.49 11.50
N ASP A 24 -2.74 -3.24 12.49
CA ASP A 24 -1.91 -2.04 12.51
C ASP A 24 -0.98 -1.97 11.30
N VAL A 25 -0.29 -3.06 10.99
CA VAL A 25 0.65 -3.10 9.87
C VAL A 25 -0.07 -2.90 8.54
N VAL A 26 -1.10 -3.69 8.28
CA VAL A 26 -1.77 -3.69 6.98
C VAL A 26 -2.52 -2.38 6.74
N LEU A 27 -3.28 -1.92 7.73
CA LEU A 27 -4.05 -0.69 7.57
C LEU A 27 -3.15 0.52 7.47
N SER A 28 -2.04 0.56 8.20
CA SER A 28 -1.08 1.67 8.11
C SER A 28 -0.48 1.77 6.71
N LEU A 29 -0.11 0.65 6.11
CA LEU A 29 0.44 0.64 4.75
C LEU A 29 -0.60 1.09 3.73
N LEU A 30 -1.84 0.62 3.86
CA LEU A 30 -2.91 1.02 2.96
C LEU A 30 -3.25 2.50 3.13
N ASP A 31 -3.30 3.00 4.36
CA ASP A 31 -3.57 4.41 4.64
C ASP A 31 -2.49 5.32 4.09
N GLU A 32 -1.22 4.92 4.21
CA GLU A 32 -0.11 5.68 3.63
C GLU A 32 -0.24 5.77 2.12
N LYS A 33 -0.63 4.69 1.47
CA LYS A 33 -0.81 4.68 0.02
C LYS A 33 -2.01 5.52 -0.41
N ILE A 34 -3.09 5.46 0.35
CA ILE A 34 -4.27 6.32 0.11
C ILE A 34 -3.87 7.79 0.24
N ASN A 35 -3.15 8.12 1.30
CA ASN A 35 -2.69 9.48 1.53
C ASN A 35 -1.78 9.97 0.40
N PHE A 36 -0.91 9.11 -0.09
CA PHE A 36 -0.05 9.42 -1.24
C PHE A 36 -0.88 9.84 -2.45
N HIS A 37 -1.94 9.09 -2.77
CA HIS A 37 -2.79 9.42 -3.92
C HIS A 37 -3.61 10.69 -3.69
N LYS A 38 -4.02 10.97 -2.46
CA LYS A 38 -4.70 12.23 -2.14
C LYS A 38 -3.78 13.42 -2.35
N LEU A 39 -2.52 13.31 -1.92
CA LEU A 39 -1.52 14.36 -2.15
C LEU A 39 -1.18 14.51 -3.62
N GLN A 40 -1.08 13.41 -4.35
CA GLN A 40 -0.86 13.41 -5.78
C GLN A 40 -1.98 14.15 -6.52
N ARG A 41 -3.22 13.84 -6.16
CA ARG A 41 -4.39 14.51 -6.70
C ARG A 41 -4.36 16.02 -6.45
N LEU A 42 -4.01 16.40 -5.22
CA LEU A 42 -3.90 17.80 -4.84
C LEU A 42 -2.84 18.53 -5.68
N ARG A 43 -1.68 17.92 -5.85
CA ARG A 43 -0.60 18.51 -6.66
C ARG A 43 -1.02 18.72 -8.11
N TRP A 44 -1.74 17.75 -8.68
CA TRP A 44 -2.22 17.86 -10.06
C TRP A 44 -3.21 19.01 -10.20
N CYS A 45 -4.01 19.29 -9.18
CA CYS A 45 -5.00 20.35 -9.22
C CYS A 45 -4.38 21.74 -9.00
N GLU A 46 -3.23 21.84 -8.35
CA GLU A 46 -2.63 23.12 -7.97
C GLU A 46 -2.23 23.99 -9.15
N GLY A 47 -1.83 23.41 -10.24
CA GLY A 47 -1.38 24.18 -11.41
C GLY A 47 -2.38 24.20 -12.56
N HIS A 48 -3.46 23.43 -12.48
CA HIS A 48 -4.35 23.25 -13.63
C HIS A 48 -5.80 23.19 -13.18
N PHE A 49 -6.54 24.20 -13.55
CA PHE A 49 -7.98 24.21 -13.39
C PHE A 49 -8.58 23.13 -14.29
N GLY A 50 -9.24 22.15 -13.71
CA GLY A 50 -9.84 21.04 -14.46
C GLY A 50 -8.90 19.88 -14.77
N ALA A 51 -7.83 19.71 -13.99
CA ALA A 51 -6.93 18.57 -14.13
C ALA A 51 -7.69 17.25 -13.98
N ASP A 52 -7.31 16.25 -14.79
CA ASP A 52 -7.90 14.92 -14.70
C ASP A 52 -7.30 14.17 -13.52
N THR A 53 -8.10 13.93 -12.49
CA THR A 53 -7.70 13.21 -11.28
C THR A 53 -8.28 11.80 -11.23
N SER A 54 -8.86 11.31 -12.33
CA SER A 54 -9.57 10.04 -12.32
C SER A 54 -8.70 8.86 -11.91
N TYR A 55 -7.42 8.84 -12.30
CA TYR A 55 -6.50 7.78 -11.89
C TYR A 55 -6.33 7.74 -10.36
N ALA A 56 -6.04 8.89 -9.75
CA ALA A 56 -5.86 8.96 -8.30
C ALA A 56 -7.16 8.62 -7.57
N ASP A 57 -8.29 9.13 -8.06
CA ASP A 57 -9.59 8.84 -7.46
C ASP A 57 -9.91 7.35 -7.50
N GLN A 58 -9.66 6.71 -8.63
CA GLN A 58 -9.89 5.27 -8.78
C GLN A 58 -8.99 4.45 -7.84
N ARG A 59 -7.72 4.81 -7.73
CA ARG A 59 -6.79 4.10 -6.83
C ARG A 59 -7.21 4.26 -5.38
N ILE A 60 -7.69 5.43 -4.98
CA ILE A 60 -8.18 5.66 -3.62
C ILE A 60 -9.37 4.73 -3.34
N GLU A 61 -10.32 4.64 -4.26
CA GLU A 61 -11.48 3.76 -4.10
C GLU A 61 -11.06 2.29 -3.98
N GLU A 62 -10.13 1.84 -4.83
CA GLU A 62 -9.63 0.46 -4.79
C GLU A 62 -8.96 0.15 -3.46
N LEU A 63 -8.15 1.07 -2.95
CA LEU A 63 -7.44 0.87 -1.69
C LEU A 63 -8.40 0.91 -0.49
N GLU A 64 -9.42 1.77 -0.52
CA GLU A 64 -10.45 1.77 0.52
C GLU A 64 -11.21 0.43 0.53
N ALA A 65 -11.51 -0.12 -0.64
CA ALA A 65 -12.15 -1.42 -0.74
C ALA A 65 -11.24 -2.53 -0.19
N GLU A 66 -9.95 -2.46 -0.47
CA GLU A 66 -8.97 -3.42 0.06
C GLU A 66 -8.87 -3.36 1.58
N LYS A 67 -9.01 -2.18 2.17
CA LYS A 67 -9.05 -2.04 3.63
C LYS A 67 -10.22 -2.81 4.24
N VAL A 68 -11.38 -2.73 3.62
CA VAL A 68 -12.57 -3.46 4.10
C VAL A 68 -12.32 -4.96 4.04
N ILE A 69 -11.78 -5.44 2.93
CA ILE A 69 -11.47 -6.86 2.73
C ILE A 69 -10.44 -7.33 3.75
N ALA A 70 -9.37 -6.56 3.93
CA ALA A 70 -8.32 -6.91 4.87
C ALA A 70 -8.83 -7.00 6.30
N ARG A 71 -9.68 -6.06 6.72
CA ARG A 71 -10.27 -6.09 8.06
C ARG A 71 -11.11 -7.35 8.28
N LYS A 72 -11.90 -7.74 7.29
CA LYS A 72 -12.72 -8.94 7.39
C LYS A 72 -11.87 -10.19 7.49
N PHE A 73 -10.81 -10.27 6.70
CA PHE A 73 -9.90 -11.40 6.72
C PHE A 73 -9.18 -11.54 8.07
N ILE A 74 -8.68 -10.43 8.60
CA ILE A 74 -7.99 -10.42 9.89
C ILE A 74 -8.97 -10.79 11.02
N ARG A 75 -10.21 -10.30 10.94
CA ARG A 75 -11.24 -10.65 11.93
C ARG A 75 -11.52 -12.16 11.91
N GLN A 76 -11.51 -12.77 10.74
CA GLN A 76 -11.68 -14.22 10.62
C GLN A 76 -10.55 -14.97 11.32
N ALA A 77 -9.30 -14.54 11.14
CA ALA A 77 -8.17 -15.14 11.83
C ALA A 77 -8.29 -15.00 13.35
N ARG A 78 -8.78 -13.84 13.81
CA ARG A 78 -9.03 -13.61 15.24
C ARG A 78 -10.04 -14.60 15.80
N ARG A 79 -11.12 -14.84 15.07
CA ARG A 79 -12.16 -15.82 15.49
C ARG A 79 -11.60 -17.23 15.59
N GLN A 80 -10.64 -17.55 14.73
CA GLN A 80 -9.99 -18.88 14.74
C GLN A 80 -8.85 -18.96 15.76
N GLY A 81 -8.53 -17.86 16.44
CA GLY A 81 -7.42 -17.82 17.39
C GLY A 81 -6.07 -18.00 16.74
N ARG A 82 -5.92 -17.56 15.51
CA ARG A 82 -4.69 -17.74 14.73
C ARG A 82 -3.97 -16.43 14.46
N CYS A 83 -2.64 -16.54 14.37
CA CYS A 83 -1.81 -15.43 13.90
C CYS A 83 -1.78 -15.42 12.37
N LEU A 84 -1.33 -14.29 11.81
CA LEU A 84 -1.22 -14.13 10.37
C LEU A 84 0.23 -13.98 9.98
N LYS A 85 0.62 -14.61 8.86
CA LYS A 85 1.92 -14.37 8.26
C LYS A 85 1.77 -13.28 7.22
N ILE A 86 2.61 -12.26 7.32
CA ILE A 86 2.59 -11.14 6.39
C ILE A 86 3.96 -11.04 5.74
N LYS A 87 3.97 -10.87 4.42
CA LYS A 87 5.19 -10.63 3.66
C LYS A 87 4.92 -9.50 2.68
N GLY A 88 5.71 -8.43 2.77
CA GLY A 88 5.59 -7.30 1.86
C GLY A 88 6.95 -6.88 1.37
N ILE A 89 7.14 -6.89 0.05
CA ILE A 89 8.39 -6.51 -0.58
C ILE A 89 8.09 -5.42 -1.60
N LEU A 90 8.89 -4.36 -1.56
CA LEU A 90 8.91 -3.37 -2.63
C LEU A 90 10.00 -3.75 -3.62
N ASP A 91 9.63 -3.88 -4.89
CA ASP A 91 10.56 -4.14 -5.97
C ASP A 91 10.67 -2.84 -6.77
N ILE A 92 11.84 -2.20 -6.65
CA ILE A 92 12.08 -0.88 -7.24
C ILE A 92 12.99 -1.05 -8.44
N THR A 93 12.54 -0.59 -9.59
CA THR A 93 13.31 -0.69 -10.84
C THR A 93 13.43 0.71 -11.44
N ILE A 94 14.59 0.99 -12.04
CA ILE A 94 14.78 2.24 -12.75
C ILE A 94 13.93 2.20 -14.02
N ASP A 95 13.10 3.22 -14.19
CA ASP A 95 12.27 3.36 -15.38
C ASP A 95 13.10 3.98 -16.49
N GLU A 96 13.25 3.25 -17.58
CA GLU A 96 14.07 3.71 -18.71
C GLU A 96 13.26 4.44 -19.78
N ALA A 97 11.96 4.59 -19.61
CA ALA A 97 11.09 5.19 -20.61
C ALA A 97 11.24 6.70 -20.73
#